data_f9aeb0a114223f1237e462e9fd940a86
#
_entry.id   f9aeb0a114223f1237e462e9fd940a86
#
_cell.length_a   1.000
_cell.length_b   1.000
_cell.length_c   1.000
_cell.angle_alpha   90.00
_cell.angle_beta   90.00
_cell.angle_gamma   90.00
#
_symmetry.space_group_name_H-M   'P 1'
#
loop_
_entity.id
_entity.type
_entity.pdbx_description
1 polymer ?
#
loop_
_entity_poly.entity_id
_entity_poly.type
_entity_poly.pdbx_seq_one_letter_code
_entity_poly.pdbx_strand_id
1 'polypeptide(L)'
;MKRVLFIDRDGTLVVEPPVDKQVDSLEKLEFVPKVFQSLAYVATRLDFEWVMVTNQDGMGTSSFPAENFWTVQRKIIQAFANEGIRFDEVCIDSSFPEENLPTRKPGTAMLSRY
;
A
#
# COMPACT_ATOMS: atom_id res chain seq x y z
N MET A 1 18.37 17.91 -2.34
CA MET A 1 17.97 16.58 -2.85
C MET A 1 16.79 16.07 -2.04
N LYS A 2 15.73 15.69 -2.73
CA LYS A 2 14.54 15.16 -2.08
C LYS A 2 14.72 13.69 -1.74
N ARG A 3 14.37 13.31 -0.51
CA ARG A 3 14.40 11.90 -0.08
C ARG A 3 13.03 11.29 -0.26
N VAL A 4 12.97 10.07 -0.78
CA VAL A 4 11.73 9.35 -0.99
C VAL A 4 11.73 8.06 -0.16
N LEU A 5 10.66 7.85 0.58
CA LEU A 5 10.45 6.62 1.33
C LEU A 5 9.38 5.80 0.62
N PHE A 6 9.79 4.68 0.05
CA PHE A 6 8.86 3.74 -0.58
C PHE A 6 8.39 2.73 0.45
N ILE A 7 7.09 2.59 0.59
CA ILE A 7 6.50 1.73 1.61
C ILE A 7 5.53 0.75 0.95
N ASP A 8 5.75 -0.54 1.19
CA ASP A 8 4.82 -1.59 0.81
C ASP A 8 3.58 -1.53 1.70
N ARG A 9 2.44 -1.98 1.20
CA ARG A 9 1.18 -1.96 1.94
C ARG A 9 0.90 -3.29 2.64
N ASP A 10 0.61 -4.33 1.87
CA ASP A 10 0.23 -5.64 2.43
C ASP A 10 1.44 -6.35 3.00
N GLY A 11 1.35 -6.77 4.24
CA GLY A 11 2.46 -7.38 4.97
C GLY A 11 3.40 -6.39 5.65
N THR A 12 3.20 -5.09 5.42
CA THR A 12 4.04 -4.03 6.04
C THR A 12 3.19 -3.06 6.86
N LEU A 13 2.18 -2.47 6.24
CA LEU A 13 1.26 -1.55 6.93
C LEU A 13 0.05 -2.28 7.48
N VAL A 14 -0.47 -3.23 6.72
CA VAL A 14 -1.61 -4.05 7.08
C VAL A 14 -1.23 -5.52 6.96
N VAL A 15 -1.89 -6.35 7.75
CA VAL A 15 -1.64 -7.79 7.76
C VAL A 15 -2.15 -8.40 6.45
N GLU A 16 -1.31 -9.21 5.79
CA GLU A 16 -1.73 -9.91 4.58
C GLU A 16 -2.55 -11.15 4.96
N PRO A 17 -3.79 -11.28 4.44
CA PRO A 17 -4.60 -12.47 4.73
C PRO A 17 -3.89 -13.75 4.25
N PRO A 18 -3.93 -14.84 5.05
CA PRO A 18 -3.08 -16.01 4.77
C PRO A 18 -3.55 -16.87 3.60
N VAL A 19 -4.83 -16.83 3.24
CA VAL A 19 -5.38 -17.72 2.21
C VAL A 19 -5.38 -17.06 0.83
N ASP A 20 -6.19 -16.01 0.65
CA ASP A 20 -6.33 -15.36 -0.65
C ASP A 20 -5.38 -14.17 -0.83
N LYS A 21 -4.76 -13.73 0.25
CA LYS A 21 -3.81 -12.60 0.25
C LYS A 21 -4.42 -11.30 -0.27
N GLN A 22 -5.73 -11.15 -0.13
CA GLN A 22 -6.48 -9.97 -0.56
C GLN A 22 -7.17 -9.33 0.63
N VAL A 23 -6.90 -8.05 0.88
CA VAL A 23 -7.65 -7.27 1.85
C VAL A 23 -8.82 -6.64 1.08
N ASP A 24 -9.84 -7.42 0.83
CA ASP A 24 -10.97 -7.05 -0.03
C ASP A 24 -12.23 -6.65 0.74
N SER A 25 -12.13 -6.51 2.05
CA SER A 25 -13.24 -6.04 2.89
C SER A 25 -12.70 -5.37 4.15
N LEU A 26 -13.51 -4.52 4.77
CA LEU A 26 -13.14 -3.90 6.03
C LEU A 26 -12.98 -4.92 7.16
N GLU A 27 -13.69 -6.03 7.09
CA GLU A 27 -13.56 -7.09 8.09
C GLU A 27 -12.18 -7.73 8.08
N LYS A 28 -11.54 -7.80 6.92
CA LYS A 28 -10.19 -8.35 6.78
C LYS A 28 -9.09 -7.34 7.12
N LEU A 29 -9.44 -6.06 7.18
CA LEU A 29 -8.45 -5.02 7.43
C LEU A 29 -7.93 -5.11 8.87
N GLU A 30 -6.63 -5.34 8.98
CA GLU A 30 -5.95 -5.38 10.27
C GLU A 30 -4.60 -4.71 10.10
N PHE A 31 -4.33 -3.70 10.92
CA PHE A 31 -3.06 -3.01 10.85
C PHE A 31 -1.97 -3.80 11.57
N VAL A 32 -0.75 -3.74 11.02
CA VAL A 32 0.40 -4.37 11.66
C VAL A 32 0.62 -3.75 13.04
N PRO A 33 0.86 -4.57 14.08
CA PRO A 33 1.05 -4.04 15.44
C PRO A 33 2.11 -2.95 15.48
N LYS A 34 1.80 -1.85 16.19
CA LYS A 34 2.69 -0.69 16.40
C LYS A 34 3.02 0.11 15.12
N VAL A 35 2.38 -0.18 13.98
CA VAL A 35 2.69 0.50 12.73
C VAL A 35 2.47 2.02 12.84
N PHE A 36 1.39 2.45 13.49
CA PHE A 36 1.12 3.89 13.59
C PHE A 36 2.17 4.62 14.40
N GLN A 37 2.55 4.10 15.57
CA GLN A 37 3.55 4.79 16.39
C GLN A 37 4.92 4.73 15.76
N SER A 38 5.28 3.64 15.09
CA SER A 38 6.57 3.53 14.41
C SER A 38 6.69 4.53 13.26
N LEU A 39 5.65 4.61 12.42
CA LEU A 39 5.67 5.53 11.29
C LEU A 39 5.51 6.99 11.72
N ALA A 40 4.74 7.26 12.76
CA ALA A 40 4.65 8.62 13.32
C ALA A 40 6.00 9.08 13.83
N TYR A 41 6.78 8.19 14.46
CA TYR A 41 8.13 8.49 14.89
C TYR A 41 9.00 8.91 13.69
N VAL A 42 8.95 8.16 12.60
CA VAL A 42 9.71 8.48 11.39
C VAL A 42 9.24 9.81 10.80
N ALA A 43 7.92 10.01 10.70
CA ALA A 43 7.35 11.21 10.10
C ALA A 43 7.72 12.49 10.84
N THR A 44 7.88 12.43 12.17
CA THR A 44 8.21 13.61 12.98
C THR A 44 9.70 13.93 12.98
N ARG A 45 10.57 13.00 12.59
CA ARG A 45 12.02 13.15 12.69
C ARG A 45 12.74 13.23 11.36
N LEU A 46 12.12 12.73 10.30
CA LEU A 46 12.77 12.67 8.99
C LEU A 46 11.83 13.26 7.93
N ASP A 47 12.42 14.06 7.05
CA ASP A 47 11.68 14.71 5.98
C ASP A 47 11.79 13.86 4.71
N PHE A 48 10.78 13.02 4.49
CA PHE A 48 10.67 12.18 3.30
C PHE A 48 9.42 12.51 2.50
N GLU A 49 9.49 12.32 1.19
CA GLU A 49 8.29 12.13 0.39
C GLU A 49 7.86 10.67 0.60
N TRP A 50 6.59 10.45 0.91
CA TRP A 50 6.06 9.13 1.25
C TRP A 50 5.31 8.55 0.07
N VAL A 51 5.77 7.43 -0.44
CA VAL A 51 5.16 6.78 -1.60
C VAL A 51 4.79 5.34 -1.23
N MET A 52 3.50 5.04 -1.27
CA MET A 52 3.03 3.67 -1.09
C MET A 52 3.15 2.92 -2.41
N VAL A 53 3.73 1.73 -2.40
CA VAL A 53 3.91 0.90 -3.59
C VAL A 53 3.32 -0.47 -3.31
N THR A 54 2.28 -0.85 -4.04
CA THR A 54 1.58 -2.11 -3.75
C THR A 54 1.22 -2.88 -5.02
N ASN A 55 1.38 -4.23 -4.96
CA ASN A 55 0.82 -5.14 -5.94
C ASN A 55 -0.54 -5.61 -5.42
N GLN A 56 -1.58 -5.47 -6.24
CA GLN A 56 -2.93 -5.91 -5.92
C GLN A 56 -3.39 -6.86 -7.02
N ASP A 57 -2.99 -8.11 -6.91
CA ASP A 57 -3.19 -9.12 -7.95
C ASP A 57 -4.67 -9.26 -8.34
N GLY A 58 -4.95 -9.00 -9.62
CA GLY A 58 -6.29 -9.15 -10.17
C GLY A 58 -7.32 -8.13 -9.72
N MET A 59 -6.91 -7.05 -9.08
CA MET A 59 -7.83 -5.97 -8.71
C MET A 59 -8.51 -5.42 -9.98
N GLY A 60 -9.82 -5.29 -9.92
CA GLY A 60 -10.63 -4.89 -11.07
C GLY A 60 -11.30 -6.06 -11.78
N THR A 61 -10.99 -7.30 -11.39
CA THR A 61 -11.65 -8.50 -11.90
C THR A 61 -12.77 -8.96 -10.98
N SER A 62 -13.54 -9.99 -11.38
CA SER A 62 -14.62 -10.51 -10.54
C SER A 62 -14.13 -11.12 -9.23
N SER A 63 -12.89 -11.62 -9.18
CA SER A 63 -12.32 -12.19 -7.96
C SER A 63 -11.84 -11.10 -6.98
N PHE A 64 -11.64 -9.90 -7.45
CA PHE A 64 -11.24 -8.76 -6.62
C PHE A 64 -11.80 -7.47 -7.22
N PRO A 65 -13.09 -7.17 -7.01
CA PRO A 65 -13.68 -5.94 -7.55
C PRO A 65 -12.97 -4.69 -7.09
N ALA A 66 -12.79 -3.73 -8.00
CA ALA A 66 -12.08 -2.50 -7.70
C ALA A 66 -12.70 -1.74 -6.52
N GLU A 67 -14.02 -1.74 -6.41
CA GLU A 67 -14.71 -1.05 -5.31
C GLU A 67 -14.33 -1.64 -3.95
N ASN A 68 -14.14 -2.95 -3.87
CA ASN A 68 -13.72 -3.61 -2.64
C ASN A 68 -12.32 -3.14 -2.22
N PHE A 69 -11.42 -3.01 -3.19
CA PHE A 69 -10.09 -2.46 -2.92
C PHE A 69 -10.18 -1.02 -2.42
N TRP A 70 -10.91 -0.16 -3.12
CA TRP A 70 -10.95 1.26 -2.78
C TRP A 70 -11.63 1.56 -1.45
N THR A 71 -12.62 0.77 -1.07
CA THR A 71 -13.25 0.90 0.26
C THR A 71 -12.22 0.71 1.36
N VAL A 72 -11.39 -0.31 1.24
CA VAL A 72 -10.32 -0.59 2.21
C VAL A 72 -9.22 0.48 2.11
N GLN A 73 -8.81 0.83 0.90
CA GLN A 73 -7.72 1.78 0.68
C GLN A 73 -8.04 3.14 1.27
N ARG A 74 -9.26 3.64 1.09
CA ARG A 74 -9.68 4.92 1.67
C ARG A 74 -9.58 4.88 3.20
N LYS A 75 -9.94 3.76 3.81
CA LYS A 75 -9.85 3.61 5.27
C LYS A 75 -8.40 3.60 5.73
N ILE A 76 -7.53 2.91 5.00
CA ILE A 76 -6.10 2.87 5.32
C ILE A 76 -5.51 4.28 5.28
N ILE A 77 -5.73 5.01 4.19
CA ILE A 77 -5.20 6.36 4.02
C ILE A 77 -5.71 7.30 5.12
N GLN A 78 -7.00 7.20 5.44
CA GLN A 78 -7.57 8.05 6.49
C GLN A 78 -7.01 7.72 7.87
N ALA A 79 -6.84 6.45 8.18
CA ALA A 79 -6.30 6.04 9.48
C ALA A 79 -4.88 6.59 9.68
N PHE A 80 -4.04 6.53 8.64
CA PHE A 80 -2.70 7.10 8.71
C PHE A 80 -2.74 8.63 8.77
N ALA A 81 -3.61 9.27 8.00
CA ALA A 81 -3.75 10.73 8.03
C ALA A 81 -4.16 11.24 9.42
N ASN A 82 -5.01 10.50 10.12
CA ASN A 82 -5.41 10.83 11.50
C ASN A 82 -4.22 10.85 12.45
N GLU A 83 -3.16 10.12 12.14
CA GLU A 83 -1.94 10.05 12.94
C GLU A 83 -0.83 10.96 12.39
N GLY A 84 -1.20 11.88 11.49
CA GLY A 84 -0.23 12.82 10.89
C GLY A 84 0.65 12.21 9.82
N ILE A 85 0.31 11.03 9.33
CA ILE A 85 1.08 10.34 8.29
C ILE A 85 0.34 10.46 6.96
N ARG A 86 0.92 11.20 6.01
CA ARG A 86 0.30 11.43 4.72
C ARG A 86 1.17 10.86 3.61
N PHE A 87 0.55 10.09 2.73
CA PHE A 87 1.22 9.56 1.55
C PHE A 87 1.10 10.59 0.43
N ASP A 88 2.23 10.97 -0.14
CA ASP A 88 2.26 11.92 -1.26
C ASP A 88 1.77 11.27 -2.53
N GLU A 89 1.99 9.96 -2.65
CA GLU A 89 1.55 9.21 -3.81
C GLU A 89 1.33 7.73 -3.47
N VAL A 90 0.44 7.09 -4.23
CA VAL A 90 0.18 5.66 -4.14
C VAL A 90 0.34 5.06 -5.54
N CYS A 91 1.27 4.11 -5.67
CA CYS A 91 1.53 3.38 -6.90
C CYS A 91 0.96 1.97 -6.78
N ILE A 92 0.07 1.60 -7.68
CA ILE A 92 -0.65 0.33 -7.63
C ILE A 92 -0.44 -0.45 -8.93
N ASP A 93 -0.09 -1.73 -8.83
CA ASP A 93 -0.10 -2.65 -9.96
C ASP A 93 -1.13 -3.74 -9.69
N SER A 94 -2.08 -3.92 -10.62
CA SER A 94 -3.16 -4.88 -10.48
C SER A 94 -2.97 -6.16 -11.30
N SER A 95 -1.81 -6.33 -11.93
CA SER A 95 -1.53 -7.50 -12.76
C SER A 95 -1.34 -8.77 -11.93
N PHE A 96 -1.50 -9.91 -12.57
CA PHE A 96 -1.17 -11.20 -11.96
C PHE A 96 0.32 -11.48 -12.10
N PRO A 97 0.90 -12.32 -11.21
CA PRO A 97 2.33 -12.65 -11.26
C PRO A 97 2.80 -13.19 -12.60
N GLU A 98 1.99 -14.01 -13.27
CA GLU A 98 2.33 -14.63 -14.55
C GLU A 98 2.43 -13.63 -15.69
N GLU A 99 1.88 -12.44 -15.57
CA GLU A 99 2.02 -11.39 -16.57
C GLU A 99 3.40 -10.75 -16.54
N ASN A 100 4.07 -10.80 -15.39
CA ASN A 100 5.44 -10.31 -15.21
C ASN A 100 5.67 -8.90 -15.76
N LEU A 101 4.72 -7.99 -15.52
CA LEU A 101 4.82 -6.62 -16.00
C LEU A 101 5.91 -5.83 -15.27
N PRO A 102 6.58 -4.88 -15.95
CA PRO A 102 7.63 -4.09 -15.30
C PRO A 102 7.13 -3.19 -14.18
N THR A 103 5.83 -2.85 -14.15
CA THR A 103 5.22 -2.08 -13.06
C THR A 103 4.99 -2.92 -11.81
N ARG A 104 4.98 -4.26 -11.94
CA ARG A 104 4.79 -5.15 -10.82
C ARG A 104 6.10 -5.35 -10.06
N LYS A 105 6.08 -5.20 -8.74
CA LYS A 105 7.25 -5.53 -7.91
C LYS A 105 7.63 -7.01 -8.12
N PRO A 106 8.90 -7.36 -8.24
CA PRO A 106 10.08 -6.53 -8.02
C PRO A 106 10.48 -5.62 -9.20
N GLY A 107 9.68 -5.50 -10.24
CA GLY A 107 9.92 -4.52 -11.29
C GLY A 107 9.85 -3.10 -10.74
N THR A 108 10.50 -2.16 -11.41
CA THR A 108 10.68 -0.79 -10.92
C THR A 108 9.99 0.29 -11.75
N ALA A 109 9.18 -0.09 -12.75
CA ALA A 109 8.57 0.90 -13.64
C ALA A 109 7.64 1.89 -12.91
N MET A 110 6.98 1.46 -11.82
CA MET A 110 6.16 2.36 -11.01
C MET A 110 6.98 3.45 -10.32
N LEU A 111 8.28 3.25 -10.19
CA LEU A 111 9.20 4.13 -9.48
C LEU A 111 10.03 5.00 -10.44
N SER A 112 9.77 4.91 -11.73
CA SER A 112 10.67 5.47 -12.77
C SER A 112 10.81 6.99 -12.68
N ARG A 113 9.87 7.70 -12.07
CA ARG A 113 9.97 9.15 -11.91
C ARG A 113 10.77 9.59 -10.68
N TYR A 114 11.21 8.66 -9.88
CA TYR A 114 12.00 8.92 -8.68
C TYR A 114 13.46 8.52 -8.89
#